data_486d7efa04c5320267b6a491127648e7
#
_entry.id   486d7efa04c5320267b6a491127648e7
#
_cell.length_a   1.000
_cell.length_b   1.000
_cell.length_c   1.000
_cell.angle_alpha   90.00
_cell.angle_beta   90.00
_cell.angle_gamma   90.00
#
_symmetry.space_group_name_H-M   'P 1'
#
loop_
_entity.id
_entity.type
_entity.pdbx_description
1 polymer ?
#
loop_
_entity_poly.entity_id
_entity_poly.type
_entity_poly.pdbx_seq_one_letter_code
_entity_poly.pdbx_strand_id
1 'polypeptide(L)'
;ISSFEIYPFRVTHSVPDTVGFAIDTPAGRIFHVPEHKMDQNPVDGKPFDIERAEKLASEKPVLFLASDCLGANKPGFTKGEREIETNMQKIMENARGAIFSTAISSNISRFQQMISVAQKLKRKVVLVGRSIQKKIEIAYNMGYMIFPSDLIISSSQADKLPRNKLLYIVSGCYGQVGSSLYRISLGEHEKVKVQKGDTMVFSADPAPPYTKESEDFVIDNLIDRGVDVHYYDLNEELDEGLYVSGHGSQGDIVELFNIVKPKYYIHIGGTIRFMHSYKILAIKNGALPENVFTLKPGESLIFEDGKVHFGDSVRVKAVLVHGLGVGDVGKVVLGDRVILGNEGIVVVVIKFRSGKVLDTPEIISRGFVFEKVRGDILKEASRRLKRKYEKNLLKKSAIQNLTIDYLG
;
A
#
# COMPACT_ATOMS: atom_id res chain seq x y z
N ILE A 1 -30.86 12.31 -5.59
CA ILE A 1 -31.53 11.35 -4.70
C ILE A 1 -32.45 12.18 -3.79
N SER A 2 -33.76 12.09 -3.99
CA SER A 2 -34.75 12.89 -3.24
C SER A 2 -34.45 14.40 -3.30
N SER A 3 -34.08 15.01 -2.16
CA SER A 3 -33.79 16.45 -2.06
C SER A 3 -32.33 16.82 -2.42
N PHE A 4 -31.51 15.88 -2.89
CA PHE A 4 -30.10 16.10 -3.22
C PHE A 4 -29.86 16.06 -4.73
N GLU A 5 -29.13 17.06 -5.24
CA GLU A 5 -28.61 17.08 -6.61
C GLU A 5 -27.10 17.00 -6.59
N ILE A 6 -26.52 16.08 -7.39
CA ILE A 6 -25.09 15.77 -7.36
C ILE A 6 -24.47 16.11 -8.72
N TYR A 7 -23.46 16.96 -8.71
CA TYR A 7 -22.73 17.43 -9.87
C TYR A 7 -21.27 16.96 -9.79
N PRO A 8 -20.88 15.92 -10.52
CA PRO A 8 -19.47 15.49 -10.55
C PRO A 8 -18.63 16.46 -11.39
N PHE A 9 -17.38 16.62 -10.99
CA PHE A 9 -16.33 17.27 -11.77
C PHE A 9 -15.03 16.50 -11.62
N ARG A 10 -14.20 16.50 -12.67
CA ARG A 10 -12.94 15.76 -12.65
C ARG A 10 -11.92 16.42 -11.73
N VAL A 11 -11.25 15.57 -10.95
CA VAL A 11 -10.04 15.93 -10.22
C VAL A 11 -8.88 15.04 -10.69
N THR A 12 -7.65 15.45 -10.44
CA THR A 12 -6.47 14.62 -10.73
C THR A 12 -5.98 13.91 -9.47
N HIS A 13 -5.67 12.62 -9.63
CA HIS A 13 -5.12 11.74 -8.59
C HIS A 13 -4.35 10.59 -9.26
N SER A 14 -3.78 9.67 -8.49
CA SER A 14 -3.06 8.49 -9.00
C SER A 14 -3.96 7.44 -9.67
N VAL A 15 -5.27 7.49 -9.42
CA VAL A 15 -6.28 6.62 -10.01
C VAL A 15 -7.01 7.39 -11.11
N PRO A 16 -7.15 6.84 -12.34
CA PRO A 16 -7.90 7.49 -13.42
C PRO A 16 -9.36 7.77 -13.06
N ASP A 17 -9.93 8.80 -13.71
CA ASP A 17 -11.33 9.23 -13.57
C ASP A 17 -11.79 9.50 -12.13
N THR A 18 -10.87 9.93 -11.26
CA THR A 18 -11.21 10.43 -9.92
C THR A 18 -12.05 11.69 -10.05
N VAL A 19 -13.09 11.79 -9.23
CA VAL A 19 -14.05 12.90 -9.26
C VAL A 19 -14.23 13.54 -7.88
N GLY A 20 -14.40 14.87 -7.89
CA GLY A 20 -15.01 15.62 -6.83
C GLY A 20 -16.50 15.81 -7.10
N PHE A 21 -17.24 16.19 -6.09
CA PHE A 21 -18.67 16.44 -6.19
C PHE A 21 -19.05 17.81 -5.62
N ALA A 22 -19.87 18.57 -6.35
CA ALA A 22 -20.69 19.60 -5.78
C ALA A 22 -22.08 18.99 -5.53
N ILE A 23 -22.60 19.14 -4.31
CA ILE A 23 -23.86 18.52 -3.90
C ILE A 23 -24.78 19.59 -3.35
N ASP A 24 -25.92 19.81 -3.99
CA ASP A 24 -26.97 20.67 -3.49
C ASP A 24 -27.80 19.92 -2.46
N THR A 25 -27.98 20.53 -1.32
CA THR A 25 -28.78 20.02 -0.22
C THR A 25 -29.77 21.08 0.23
N PRO A 26 -30.82 20.75 1.01
CA PRO A 26 -31.72 21.76 1.58
C PRO A 26 -31.00 22.79 2.47
N ALA A 27 -29.87 22.45 3.08
CA ALA A 27 -29.08 23.35 3.93
C ALA A 27 -28.10 24.24 3.14
N GLY A 28 -27.81 23.92 1.87
CA GLY A 28 -26.88 24.63 1.01
C GLY A 28 -26.02 23.71 0.13
N ARG A 29 -25.16 24.29 -0.70
CA ARG A 29 -24.23 23.56 -1.56
C ARG A 29 -22.99 23.14 -0.78
N ILE A 30 -22.57 21.91 -0.94
CA ILE A 30 -21.33 21.37 -0.38
C ILE A 30 -20.40 20.88 -1.50
N PHE A 31 -19.10 20.98 -1.26
CA PHE A 31 -18.09 20.36 -2.11
C PHE A 31 -17.43 19.21 -1.36
N HIS A 32 -17.32 18.04 -2.00
CA HIS A 32 -16.67 16.85 -1.48
C HIS A 32 -15.54 16.45 -2.42
N VAL A 33 -14.29 16.69 -2.00
CA VAL A 33 -13.06 16.51 -2.81
C VAL A 33 -12.02 15.75 -2.00
N PRO A 34 -12.23 14.43 -1.78
CA PRO A 34 -11.43 13.64 -0.84
C PRO A 34 -10.04 13.26 -1.35
N GLU A 35 -9.85 13.25 -2.66
CA GLU A 35 -8.66 12.73 -3.34
C GLU A 35 -8.30 13.67 -4.50
N HIS A 36 -7.32 14.55 -4.32
CA HIS A 36 -6.97 15.48 -5.40
C HIS A 36 -5.55 16.04 -5.31
N LYS A 37 -5.05 16.48 -6.45
CA LYS A 37 -3.98 17.48 -6.64
C LYS A 37 -4.31 18.34 -7.85
N MET A 38 -3.64 19.48 -8.04
CA MET A 38 -3.89 20.41 -9.15
C MET A 38 -2.97 20.13 -10.36
N ASP A 39 -2.92 18.86 -10.82
CA ASP A 39 -2.09 18.50 -11.98
C ASP A 39 -2.80 18.92 -13.29
N GLN A 40 -2.22 19.91 -13.99
CA GLN A 40 -2.73 20.40 -15.27
C GLN A 40 -2.15 19.64 -16.47
N ASN A 41 -1.19 18.73 -16.26
CA ASN A 41 -0.60 17.91 -17.31
C ASN A 41 -0.46 16.42 -16.90
N PRO A 42 -1.56 15.77 -16.50
CA PRO A 42 -1.52 14.39 -16.05
C PRO A 42 -1.19 13.42 -17.18
N VAL A 43 -0.83 12.19 -16.82
CA VAL A 43 -0.40 11.15 -17.79
C VAL A 43 -1.51 10.79 -18.79
N ASP A 44 -2.75 10.74 -18.33
CA ASP A 44 -3.93 10.44 -19.16
C ASP A 44 -4.43 11.63 -20.00
N GLY A 45 -3.79 12.80 -19.86
CA GLY A 45 -4.16 14.02 -20.60
C GLY A 45 -5.47 14.67 -20.15
N LYS A 46 -6.01 14.28 -18.99
CA LYS A 46 -7.29 14.76 -18.47
C LYS A 46 -7.06 15.57 -17.18
N PRO A 47 -6.79 16.88 -17.25
CA PRO A 47 -6.46 17.72 -16.10
C PRO A 47 -7.61 17.86 -15.10
N PHE A 48 -7.30 18.44 -13.94
CA PHE A 48 -8.31 18.91 -13.01
C PHE A 48 -9.22 19.94 -13.71
N ASP A 49 -10.53 19.73 -13.61
CA ASP A 49 -11.54 20.57 -14.27
C ASP A 49 -11.86 21.81 -13.42
N ILE A 50 -10.92 22.77 -13.42
CA ILE A 50 -11.02 24.02 -12.64
C ILE A 50 -12.25 24.82 -13.09
N GLU A 51 -12.46 24.96 -14.40
CA GLU A 51 -13.55 25.76 -14.95
C GLU A 51 -14.94 25.27 -14.47
N ARG A 52 -15.12 23.95 -14.45
CA ARG A 52 -16.37 23.36 -13.95
C ARG A 52 -16.52 23.54 -12.43
N ALA A 53 -15.44 23.38 -11.68
CA ALA A 53 -15.46 23.58 -10.23
C ALA A 53 -15.79 25.04 -9.87
N GLU A 54 -15.15 26.02 -10.55
CA GLU A 54 -15.42 27.46 -10.40
C GLU A 54 -16.85 27.81 -10.77
N LYS A 55 -17.33 27.29 -11.90
CA LYS A 55 -18.72 27.48 -12.33
C LYS A 55 -19.69 27.01 -11.26
N LEU A 56 -19.52 25.75 -10.79
CA LEU A 56 -20.38 25.21 -9.75
C LEU A 56 -20.31 26.01 -8.44
N ALA A 57 -19.14 26.49 -8.05
CA ALA A 57 -18.94 27.27 -6.83
C ALA A 57 -19.58 28.68 -6.94
N SER A 58 -19.61 29.25 -8.16
CA SER A 58 -20.20 30.61 -8.40
C SER A 58 -21.70 30.62 -8.51
N GLU A 59 -22.35 29.51 -8.89
CA GLU A 59 -23.79 29.42 -9.07
C GLU A 59 -24.59 29.55 -7.75
N LYS A 60 -24.02 29.07 -6.64
CA LYS A 60 -24.64 29.09 -5.31
C LYS A 60 -23.56 29.25 -4.22
N PRO A 61 -23.86 29.96 -3.12
CA PRO A 61 -22.95 30.01 -1.97
C PRO A 61 -22.61 28.62 -1.46
N VAL A 62 -21.30 28.34 -1.26
CA VAL A 62 -20.86 27.06 -0.78
C VAL A 62 -20.88 27.03 0.75
N LEU A 63 -21.67 26.12 1.31
CA LEU A 63 -21.83 25.96 2.74
C LEU A 63 -20.54 25.41 3.36
N PHE A 64 -20.04 24.28 2.85
CA PHE A 64 -18.74 23.75 3.28
C PHE A 64 -17.99 23.01 2.17
N LEU A 65 -16.68 22.97 2.35
CA LEU A 65 -15.76 22.13 1.59
C LEU A 65 -15.26 21.01 2.50
N ALA A 66 -15.51 19.77 2.09
CA ALA A 66 -14.90 18.58 2.67
C ALA A 66 -13.78 18.09 1.73
N SER A 67 -12.52 18.28 2.09
CA SER A 67 -11.40 18.00 1.19
C SER A 67 -10.23 17.27 1.86
N ASP A 68 -9.38 16.71 1.02
CA ASP A 68 -8.14 16.03 1.40
C ASP A 68 -7.22 16.93 2.23
N CYS A 69 -6.53 16.34 3.20
CA CYS A 69 -5.54 17.01 4.04
C CYS A 69 -4.15 16.34 4.07
N LEU A 70 -3.94 15.27 3.31
CA LEU A 70 -2.72 14.45 3.42
C LEU A 70 -1.43 15.20 3.00
N GLY A 71 -1.50 16.21 2.17
CA GLY A 71 -0.37 17.07 1.81
C GLY A 71 -0.32 18.42 2.54
N ALA A 72 -1.21 18.67 3.51
CA ALA A 72 -1.32 19.97 4.20
C ALA A 72 -0.07 20.42 4.98
N ASN A 73 0.84 19.50 5.29
CA ASN A 73 2.12 19.80 5.93
C ASN A 73 3.29 20.01 4.95
N LYS A 74 3.06 19.84 3.63
CA LYS A 74 4.11 20.00 2.60
C LYS A 74 3.96 21.35 1.92
N PRO A 75 5.00 22.21 1.90
CA PRO A 75 4.93 23.52 1.24
C PRO A 75 4.88 23.39 -0.29
N GLY A 76 4.38 24.44 -0.95
CA GLY A 76 4.35 24.56 -2.41
C GLY A 76 3.25 23.71 -3.05
N PHE A 77 3.40 23.44 -4.34
CA PHE A 77 2.53 22.60 -5.14
C PHE A 77 3.11 21.20 -5.33
N THR A 78 2.26 20.21 -5.47
CA THR A 78 2.67 18.86 -5.85
C THR A 78 3.12 18.87 -7.31
N LYS A 79 4.28 18.27 -7.59
CA LYS A 79 4.82 18.17 -8.95
C LYS A 79 3.88 17.36 -9.86
N GLY A 80 3.97 17.61 -11.18
CA GLY A 80 3.23 16.86 -12.19
C GLY A 80 3.76 15.43 -12.38
N GLU A 81 2.87 14.50 -12.70
CA GLU A 81 3.19 13.08 -12.91
C GLU A 81 4.13 12.84 -14.11
N ARG A 82 4.12 13.68 -15.14
CA ARG A 82 4.90 13.44 -16.38
C ARG A 82 6.41 13.48 -16.17
N GLU A 83 6.91 14.23 -15.19
CA GLU A 83 8.35 14.30 -14.88
C GLU A 83 8.91 12.93 -14.51
N ILE A 84 8.11 12.08 -13.86
CA ILE A 84 8.51 10.74 -13.44
C ILE A 84 8.90 9.86 -14.63
N GLU A 85 8.14 9.92 -15.74
CA GLU A 85 8.45 9.13 -16.95
C GLU A 85 9.83 9.49 -17.49
N THR A 86 10.15 10.79 -17.53
CA THR A 86 11.45 11.27 -18.00
C THR A 86 12.59 10.80 -17.11
N ASN A 87 12.41 10.86 -15.80
CA ASN A 87 13.44 10.43 -14.84
C ASN A 87 13.63 8.92 -14.86
N MET A 88 12.54 8.15 -14.85
CA MET A 88 12.60 6.69 -15.07
C MET A 88 13.32 6.34 -16.37
N GLN A 89 13.02 7.03 -17.46
CA GLN A 89 13.65 6.77 -18.76
C GLN A 89 15.17 6.97 -18.67
N LYS A 90 15.66 8.07 -18.08
CA LYS A 90 17.10 8.35 -17.91
C LYS A 90 17.83 7.22 -17.18
N ILE A 91 17.22 6.70 -16.09
CA ILE A 91 17.80 5.61 -15.32
C ILE A 91 17.79 4.31 -16.15
N MET A 92 16.63 3.99 -16.73
CA MET A 92 16.42 2.73 -17.44
C MET A 92 17.21 2.64 -18.76
N GLU A 93 17.52 3.76 -19.39
CA GLU A 93 18.39 3.80 -20.59
C GLU A 93 19.82 3.30 -20.33
N ASN A 94 20.32 3.54 -19.12
CA ASN A 94 21.66 3.13 -18.71
C ASN A 94 21.73 1.66 -18.24
N ALA A 95 20.58 0.99 -18.05
CA ALA A 95 20.50 -0.37 -17.56
C ALA A 95 21.04 -1.40 -18.56
N ARG A 96 22.10 -2.11 -18.18
CA ARG A 96 22.75 -3.14 -19.01
C ARG A 96 22.08 -4.51 -18.90
N GLY A 97 21.50 -4.83 -17.75
CA GLY A 97 20.77 -6.06 -17.45
C GLY A 97 19.26 -5.95 -17.68
N ALA A 98 18.51 -6.81 -16.99
CA ALA A 98 17.06 -6.66 -16.90
C ALA A 98 16.72 -5.49 -15.98
N ILE A 99 15.58 -4.85 -16.25
CA ILE A 99 15.03 -3.82 -15.39
C ILE A 99 13.90 -4.44 -14.59
N PHE A 100 13.88 -4.14 -13.30
CA PHE A 100 12.77 -4.39 -12.40
C PHE A 100 12.21 -3.05 -11.96
N SER A 101 10.89 -2.92 -11.92
CA SER A 101 10.25 -1.70 -11.43
C SER A 101 9.04 -2.04 -10.58
N THR A 102 8.80 -1.23 -9.56
CA THR A 102 7.67 -1.39 -8.65
C THR A 102 7.00 -0.07 -8.36
N ALA A 103 5.70 -0.11 -8.08
CA ALA A 103 4.89 1.04 -7.67
C ALA A 103 3.70 0.57 -6.82
N ILE A 104 3.00 1.54 -6.23
CA ILE A 104 1.72 1.29 -5.57
C ILE A 104 0.74 0.68 -6.58
N SER A 105 0.13 -0.43 -6.22
CA SER A 105 -0.67 -1.24 -7.15
C SER A 105 -1.95 -0.57 -7.66
N SER A 106 -2.36 0.57 -7.09
CA SER A 106 -3.49 1.39 -7.54
C SER A 106 -3.08 2.51 -8.49
N ASN A 107 -1.78 2.81 -8.63
CA ASN A 107 -1.30 3.89 -9.50
C ASN A 107 -1.20 3.42 -10.96
N ILE A 108 -2.32 3.49 -11.67
CA ILE A 108 -2.43 3.06 -13.07
C ILE A 108 -1.58 3.96 -13.98
N SER A 109 -1.52 5.26 -13.70
CA SER A 109 -0.68 6.21 -14.45
C SER A 109 0.80 5.82 -14.40
N ARG A 110 1.28 5.36 -13.24
CA ARG A 110 2.66 4.93 -13.07
C ARG A 110 2.98 3.65 -13.86
N PHE A 111 2.04 2.69 -13.91
CA PHE A 111 2.20 1.52 -14.76
C PHE A 111 2.20 1.88 -16.24
N GLN A 112 1.36 2.84 -16.66
CA GLN A 112 1.41 3.34 -18.03
C GLN A 112 2.78 3.94 -18.36
N GLN A 113 3.36 4.74 -17.47
CA GLN A 113 4.69 5.33 -17.65
C GLN A 113 5.79 4.26 -17.78
N MET A 114 5.80 3.25 -16.87
CA MET A 114 6.75 2.12 -16.96
C MET A 114 6.64 1.38 -18.30
N ILE A 115 5.42 1.14 -18.76
CA ILE A 115 5.14 0.47 -20.03
C ILE A 115 5.57 1.34 -21.21
N SER A 116 5.31 2.64 -21.16
CA SER A 116 5.74 3.60 -22.19
C SER A 116 7.26 3.66 -22.32
N VAL A 117 7.99 3.69 -21.18
CA VAL A 117 9.45 3.63 -21.16
C VAL A 117 9.95 2.30 -21.71
N ALA A 118 9.36 1.17 -21.32
CA ALA A 118 9.73 -0.13 -21.86
C ALA A 118 9.58 -0.19 -23.39
N GLN A 119 8.51 0.38 -23.93
CA GLN A 119 8.26 0.46 -25.37
C GLN A 119 9.32 1.32 -26.08
N LYS A 120 9.65 2.51 -25.54
CA LYS A 120 10.70 3.38 -26.06
C LYS A 120 12.06 2.69 -26.10
N LEU A 121 12.39 1.92 -25.05
CA LEU A 121 13.64 1.17 -24.92
C LEU A 121 13.62 -0.18 -25.66
N LYS A 122 12.55 -0.52 -26.35
CA LYS A 122 12.37 -1.80 -27.09
C LYS A 122 12.58 -3.00 -26.17
N ARG A 123 12.03 -2.93 -24.93
CA ARG A 123 12.02 -4.01 -23.95
C ARG A 123 10.62 -4.63 -23.86
N LYS A 124 10.53 -5.94 -23.74
CA LYS A 124 9.29 -6.64 -23.42
C LYS A 124 8.99 -6.53 -21.94
N VAL A 125 7.73 -6.48 -21.59
CA VAL A 125 7.26 -6.31 -20.19
C VAL A 125 6.78 -7.64 -19.65
N VAL A 126 7.18 -7.96 -18.41
CA VAL A 126 6.73 -9.12 -17.67
C VAL A 126 6.05 -8.66 -16.38
N LEU A 127 4.80 -9.03 -16.17
CA LEU A 127 4.05 -8.67 -14.97
C LEU A 127 4.23 -9.76 -13.90
N VAL A 128 4.71 -9.38 -12.72
CA VAL A 128 5.04 -10.29 -11.62
C VAL A 128 4.19 -9.95 -10.40
N GLY A 129 3.17 -10.77 -10.17
CA GLY A 129 2.20 -10.62 -9.08
C GLY A 129 0.76 -10.56 -9.59
N ARG A 130 -0.10 -11.41 -9.04
CA ARG A 130 -1.51 -11.56 -9.46
C ARG A 130 -2.32 -10.25 -9.40
N SER A 131 -2.07 -9.44 -8.37
CA SER A 131 -2.79 -8.17 -8.19
C SER A 131 -2.47 -7.18 -9.32
N ILE A 132 -1.20 -7.03 -9.70
CA ILE A 132 -0.78 -6.12 -10.79
C ILE A 132 -1.31 -6.62 -12.13
N GLN A 133 -1.18 -7.92 -12.42
CA GLN A 133 -1.69 -8.52 -13.66
C GLN A 133 -3.17 -8.20 -13.87
N LYS A 134 -3.99 -8.47 -12.85
CA LYS A 134 -5.44 -8.21 -12.92
C LYS A 134 -5.78 -6.72 -13.10
N LYS A 135 -5.08 -5.83 -12.40
CA LYS A 135 -5.33 -4.38 -12.49
C LYS A 135 -4.94 -3.80 -13.84
N ILE A 136 -3.78 -4.20 -14.37
CA ILE A 136 -3.33 -3.76 -15.71
C ILE A 136 -4.27 -4.30 -16.79
N GLU A 137 -4.71 -5.55 -16.69
CA GLU A 137 -5.69 -6.13 -17.62
C GLU A 137 -7.02 -5.35 -17.60
N ILE A 138 -7.55 -5.06 -16.42
CA ILE A 138 -8.78 -4.26 -16.28
C ILE A 138 -8.59 -2.87 -16.87
N ALA A 139 -7.50 -2.17 -16.51
CA ALA A 139 -7.21 -0.83 -16.98
C ALA A 139 -7.03 -0.77 -18.50
N TYR A 140 -6.40 -1.78 -19.10
CA TYR A 140 -6.26 -1.92 -20.54
C TYR A 140 -7.62 -2.12 -21.22
N ASN A 141 -8.43 -3.06 -20.73
CA ASN A 141 -9.76 -3.36 -21.27
C ASN A 141 -10.73 -2.17 -21.14
N MET A 142 -10.56 -1.32 -20.14
CA MET A 142 -11.34 -0.10 -19.95
C MET A 142 -10.78 1.12 -20.72
N GLY A 143 -9.65 0.99 -21.41
CA GLY A 143 -9.03 2.07 -22.17
C GLY A 143 -8.23 3.08 -21.34
N TYR A 144 -7.98 2.81 -20.05
CA TYR A 144 -7.11 3.66 -19.21
C TYR A 144 -5.62 3.43 -19.45
N MET A 145 -5.26 2.31 -20.08
CA MET A 145 -3.89 2.00 -20.47
C MET A 145 -3.84 1.69 -21.97
N ILE A 146 -2.77 2.13 -22.61
CA ILE A 146 -2.58 1.96 -24.06
C ILE A 146 -1.18 1.40 -24.30
N PHE A 147 -1.10 0.21 -24.88
CA PHE A 147 0.15 -0.44 -25.30
C PHE A 147 -0.13 -1.54 -26.33
N PRO A 148 0.86 -1.91 -27.17
CA PRO A 148 0.72 -3.03 -28.11
C PRO A 148 0.49 -4.36 -27.40
N SER A 149 -0.41 -5.18 -27.92
CA SER A 149 -0.78 -6.46 -27.28
C SER A 149 0.38 -7.45 -27.14
N ASP A 150 1.41 -7.34 -27.99
CA ASP A 150 2.61 -8.17 -27.97
C ASP A 150 3.71 -7.65 -27.02
N LEU A 151 3.50 -6.51 -26.37
CA LEU A 151 4.48 -5.90 -25.47
C LEU A 151 4.61 -6.66 -24.16
N ILE A 152 3.47 -7.11 -23.60
CA ILE A 152 3.44 -7.89 -22.36
C ILE A 152 3.56 -9.37 -22.69
N ILE A 153 4.55 -10.03 -22.07
CA ILE A 153 4.85 -11.44 -22.31
C ILE A 153 4.83 -12.25 -21.01
N SER A 154 4.71 -13.54 -21.11
CA SER A 154 4.80 -14.47 -19.98
C SER A 154 6.24 -14.66 -19.51
N SER A 155 6.42 -15.13 -18.26
CA SER A 155 7.76 -15.46 -17.72
C SER A 155 8.48 -16.51 -18.60
N SER A 156 7.76 -17.52 -19.12
CA SER A 156 8.33 -18.55 -20.00
C SER A 156 8.78 -18.02 -21.36
N GLN A 157 8.16 -16.96 -21.87
CA GLN A 157 8.63 -16.28 -23.07
C GLN A 157 9.84 -15.40 -22.74
N ALA A 158 9.88 -14.78 -21.56
CA ALA A 158 10.99 -13.97 -21.11
C ALA A 158 12.29 -14.78 -20.97
N ASP A 159 12.20 -16.04 -20.53
CA ASP A 159 13.37 -16.93 -20.42
C ASP A 159 14.13 -17.15 -21.75
N LYS A 160 13.46 -16.88 -22.87
CA LYS A 160 14.03 -17.01 -24.23
C LYS A 160 14.68 -15.72 -24.74
N LEU A 161 14.58 -14.63 -24.01
CA LEU A 161 15.06 -13.32 -24.42
C LEU A 161 16.30 -12.92 -23.61
N PRO A 162 17.23 -12.14 -24.19
CA PRO A 162 18.35 -11.59 -23.45
C PRO A 162 17.84 -10.62 -22.39
N ARG A 163 18.48 -10.59 -21.23
CA ARG A 163 18.04 -9.81 -20.07
C ARG A 163 17.86 -8.32 -20.36
N ASN A 164 18.74 -7.72 -21.16
CA ASN A 164 18.65 -6.32 -21.57
C ASN A 164 17.45 -6.01 -22.49
N LYS A 165 16.62 -6.99 -22.81
CA LYS A 165 15.35 -6.83 -23.54
C LYS A 165 14.13 -6.98 -22.63
N LEU A 166 14.31 -7.04 -21.32
CA LEU A 166 13.24 -7.31 -20.36
C LEU A 166 13.07 -6.15 -19.38
N LEU A 167 11.80 -5.85 -19.08
CA LEU A 167 11.37 -5.03 -17.94
C LEU A 167 10.34 -5.84 -17.15
N TYR A 168 10.59 -6.04 -15.88
CA TYR A 168 9.68 -6.70 -14.94
C TYR A 168 8.95 -5.66 -14.10
N ILE A 169 7.63 -5.65 -14.12
CA ILE A 169 6.79 -4.86 -13.19
C ILE A 169 6.39 -5.78 -12.05
N VAL A 170 6.83 -5.47 -10.84
CA VAL A 170 6.77 -6.38 -9.69
C VAL A 170 5.92 -5.81 -8.57
N SER A 171 5.04 -6.63 -7.97
CA SER A 171 4.24 -6.24 -6.81
C SER A 171 5.02 -6.31 -5.50
N GLY A 172 4.69 -5.40 -4.55
CA GLY A 172 5.27 -5.40 -3.21
C GLY A 172 6.24 -4.25 -2.96
N CYS A 173 5.90 -3.03 -3.41
CA CYS A 173 6.76 -1.83 -3.35
C CYS A 173 7.23 -1.45 -1.93
N TYR A 174 6.53 -1.86 -0.89
CA TYR A 174 6.92 -1.64 0.51
C TYR A 174 7.54 -2.88 1.18
N GLY A 175 8.04 -3.83 0.42
CA GLY A 175 8.69 -5.01 0.97
C GLY A 175 7.78 -5.96 1.77
N GLN A 176 6.45 -5.93 1.56
CA GLN A 176 5.51 -6.78 2.29
C GLN A 176 5.94 -8.23 2.24
N VAL A 177 6.05 -8.86 3.41
CA VAL A 177 6.46 -10.27 3.55
C VAL A 177 5.60 -11.17 2.67
N GLY A 178 6.25 -12.05 1.88
CA GLY A 178 5.58 -12.95 0.95
C GLY A 178 5.12 -12.31 -0.37
N SER A 179 5.31 -11.00 -0.57
CA SER A 179 5.09 -10.35 -1.86
C SER A 179 6.06 -10.88 -2.94
N SER A 180 5.76 -10.59 -4.21
CA SER A 180 6.66 -11.01 -5.29
C SER A 180 8.04 -10.38 -5.16
N LEU A 181 8.12 -9.07 -4.86
CA LEU A 181 9.39 -8.37 -4.70
C LEU A 181 10.19 -8.90 -3.50
N TYR A 182 9.52 -9.12 -2.34
CA TYR A 182 10.14 -9.72 -1.17
C TYR A 182 10.79 -11.08 -1.50
N ARG A 183 10.06 -11.98 -2.17
CA ARG A 183 10.60 -13.28 -2.57
C ARG A 183 11.70 -13.19 -3.62
N ILE A 184 11.64 -12.21 -4.52
CA ILE A 184 12.71 -11.95 -5.50
C ILE A 184 13.97 -11.47 -4.80
N SER A 185 13.88 -10.56 -3.82
CA SER A 185 15.03 -10.06 -3.07
C SER A 185 15.76 -11.16 -2.31
N LEU A 186 15.03 -12.15 -1.79
CA LEU A 186 15.60 -13.34 -1.15
C LEU A 186 16.08 -14.42 -2.13
N GLY A 187 15.78 -14.27 -3.43
CA GLY A 187 16.05 -15.32 -4.42
C GLY A 187 15.11 -16.53 -4.33
N GLU A 188 13.99 -16.41 -3.63
CA GLU A 188 13.01 -17.48 -3.39
C GLU A 188 11.85 -17.50 -4.38
N HIS A 189 11.73 -16.49 -5.26
CA HIS A 189 10.67 -16.48 -6.26
C HIS A 189 10.89 -17.59 -7.30
N GLU A 190 9.86 -18.41 -7.56
CA GLU A 190 9.97 -19.63 -8.37
C GLU A 190 10.47 -19.39 -9.79
N LYS A 191 9.97 -18.33 -10.45
CA LYS A 191 10.15 -18.09 -11.88
C LYS A 191 11.06 -16.91 -12.21
N VAL A 192 11.19 -15.94 -11.32
CA VAL A 192 11.88 -14.68 -11.59
C VAL A 192 13.01 -14.48 -10.61
N LYS A 193 14.21 -14.26 -11.13
CA LYS A 193 15.44 -14.07 -10.34
C LYS A 193 16.14 -12.79 -10.78
N VAL A 194 16.59 -11.98 -9.83
CA VAL A 194 17.54 -10.90 -10.09
C VAL A 194 18.95 -11.48 -10.27
N GLN A 195 19.78 -10.76 -11.02
CA GLN A 195 21.19 -11.08 -11.24
C GLN A 195 22.04 -9.83 -11.05
N LYS A 196 23.32 -10.02 -10.77
CA LYS A 196 24.29 -8.92 -10.72
C LYS A 196 24.26 -8.11 -12.01
N GLY A 197 24.14 -6.79 -11.89
CA GLY A 197 24.06 -5.86 -13.02
C GLY A 197 22.66 -5.65 -13.58
N ASP A 198 21.61 -6.22 -12.96
CA ASP A 198 20.24 -5.78 -13.19
C ASP A 198 19.98 -4.45 -12.49
N THR A 199 18.94 -3.75 -12.90
CA THR A 199 18.54 -2.46 -12.32
C THR A 199 17.16 -2.61 -11.68
N MET A 200 16.99 -2.09 -10.46
CA MET A 200 15.69 -2.01 -9.77
C MET A 200 15.29 -0.56 -9.56
N VAL A 201 14.06 -0.21 -9.96
CA VAL A 201 13.51 1.14 -9.82
C VAL A 201 12.25 1.08 -8.93
N PHE A 202 12.33 1.71 -7.76
CA PHE A 202 11.19 1.93 -6.89
C PHE A 202 10.52 3.26 -7.27
N SER A 203 9.34 3.20 -7.83
CA SER A 203 8.53 4.37 -8.20
C SER A 203 7.26 4.44 -7.35
N ALA A 204 7.46 4.36 -6.05
CA ALA A 204 6.43 4.46 -5.01
C ALA A 204 6.77 5.60 -4.06
N ASP A 205 5.78 6.07 -3.29
CA ASP A 205 6.03 6.95 -2.17
C ASP A 205 6.89 6.25 -1.11
N PRO A 206 7.60 7.01 -0.27
CA PRO A 206 8.34 6.43 0.84
C PRO A 206 7.44 5.55 1.69
N ALA A 207 7.95 4.39 2.09
CA ALA A 207 7.19 3.46 2.91
C ALA A 207 6.68 4.14 4.20
N PRO A 208 5.42 3.91 4.58
CA PRO A 208 4.93 4.33 5.89
C PRO A 208 5.83 3.82 7.03
N PRO A 209 5.97 4.53 8.15
CA PRO A 209 6.91 4.18 9.20
C PRO A 209 6.88 2.72 9.68
N TYR A 210 5.69 2.09 9.67
CA TYR A 210 5.51 0.69 10.08
C TYR A 210 5.84 -0.34 8.99
N THR A 211 6.22 0.10 7.78
CA THR A 211 6.66 -0.78 6.67
C THR A 211 8.06 -0.46 6.20
N LYS A 212 8.70 0.59 6.72
CA LYS A 212 10.04 1.05 6.33
C LYS A 212 11.09 -0.06 6.51
N GLU A 213 11.08 -0.76 7.63
CA GLU A 213 12.00 -1.87 7.89
C GLU A 213 11.89 -2.98 6.82
N SER A 214 10.68 -3.27 6.35
CA SER A 214 10.47 -4.27 5.31
C SER A 214 10.94 -3.80 3.93
N GLU A 215 10.80 -2.52 3.65
CA GLU A 215 11.30 -1.91 2.42
C GLU A 215 12.83 -1.91 2.42
N ASP A 216 13.45 -1.42 3.50
CA ASP A 216 14.91 -1.39 3.67
C ASP A 216 15.51 -2.79 3.55
N PHE A 217 14.89 -3.79 4.20
CA PHE A 217 15.29 -5.19 4.08
C PHE A 217 15.31 -5.68 2.62
N VAL A 218 14.31 -5.32 1.83
CA VAL A 218 14.25 -5.70 0.41
C VAL A 218 15.33 -4.98 -0.40
N ILE A 219 15.55 -3.69 -0.16
CA ILE A 219 16.57 -2.87 -0.83
C ILE A 219 17.95 -3.43 -0.55
N ASP A 220 18.29 -3.68 0.73
CA ASP A 220 19.58 -4.21 1.15
C ASP A 220 19.88 -5.58 0.50
N ASN A 221 18.89 -6.48 0.49
CA ASN A 221 19.05 -7.78 -0.17
C ASN A 221 19.27 -7.67 -1.69
N LEU A 222 18.66 -6.70 -2.36
CA LEU A 222 18.87 -6.47 -3.78
C LEU A 222 20.28 -5.93 -4.05
N ILE A 223 20.74 -4.97 -3.26
CA ILE A 223 22.08 -4.39 -3.33
C ILE A 223 23.16 -5.46 -3.08
N ASP A 224 22.98 -6.30 -2.05
CA ASP A 224 23.90 -7.41 -1.73
C ASP A 224 24.02 -8.41 -2.89
N ARG A 225 22.97 -8.58 -3.68
CA ARG A 225 22.98 -9.40 -4.90
C ARG A 225 23.60 -8.71 -6.10
N GLY A 226 24.09 -7.48 -5.96
CA GLY A 226 24.71 -6.68 -7.01
C GLY A 226 23.72 -6.08 -8.01
N VAL A 227 22.50 -5.85 -7.58
CA VAL A 227 21.48 -5.08 -8.33
C VAL A 227 21.74 -3.59 -8.12
N ASP A 228 21.65 -2.80 -9.19
CA ASP A 228 21.69 -1.34 -9.14
C ASP A 228 20.30 -0.83 -8.74
N VAL A 229 20.17 -0.28 -7.52
CA VAL A 229 18.87 0.04 -6.92
C VAL A 229 18.66 1.54 -6.83
N HIS A 230 17.58 2.01 -7.45
CA HIS A 230 17.12 3.41 -7.44
C HIS A 230 15.82 3.49 -6.65
N TYR A 231 15.79 4.32 -5.61
CA TYR A 231 14.64 4.50 -4.71
C TYR A 231 14.58 5.92 -4.17
N TYR A 232 13.45 6.27 -3.57
CA TYR A 232 13.26 7.56 -2.95
C TYR A 232 13.52 7.46 -1.44
N ASP A 233 14.49 8.19 -0.92
CA ASP A 233 14.69 8.37 0.50
C ASP A 233 14.45 9.83 0.91
N LEU A 234 13.57 10.03 1.92
CA LEU A 234 13.26 11.37 2.47
C LEU A 234 14.42 12.02 3.20
N ASN A 235 15.40 11.24 3.65
CA ASN A 235 16.48 11.69 4.51
C ASN A 235 17.80 11.93 3.73
N GLU A 236 17.84 11.57 2.46
CA GLU A 236 19.02 11.72 1.63
C GLU A 236 18.72 12.64 0.43
N GLU A 237 19.76 13.32 -0.07
CA GLU A 237 19.69 14.21 -1.24
C GLU A 237 19.42 13.49 -2.57
N LEU A 238 19.10 12.20 -2.53
CA LEU A 238 18.80 11.34 -3.69
C LEU A 238 17.33 11.48 -4.12
N ASP A 239 16.87 12.69 -4.42
CA ASP A 239 15.61 12.86 -5.13
C ASP A 239 15.83 12.70 -6.64
N GLU A 240 15.85 11.46 -7.10
CA GLU A 240 15.88 11.14 -8.53
C GLU A 240 14.55 11.45 -9.24
N GLY A 241 13.58 12.03 -8.54
CA GLY A 241 12.26 12.37 -9.05
C GLY A 241 11.49 11.13 -9.51
N LEU A 242 11.63 10.01 -8.79
CA LEU A 242 10.95 8.75 -9.10
C LEU A 242 9.56 8.63 -8.49
N TYR A 243 9.21 9.57 -7.62
CA TYR A 243 7.94 9.61 -6.93
C TYR A 243 7.32 11.00 -6.92
N VAL A 244 6.00 11.02 -7.05
CA VAL A 244 5.16 12.20 -6.84
C VAL A 244 3.90 11.74 -6.10
N SER A 245 3.48 12.53 -5.12
CA SER A 245 2.26 12.27 -4.36
C SER A 245 1.02 12.32 -5.26
N GLY A 246 0.06 11.44 -5.02
CA GLY A 246 -1.29 11.55 -5.58
C GLY A 246 -2.13 12.63 -4.91
N HIS A 247 -1.68 13.11 -3.73
CA HIS A 247 -2.36 14.13 -2.92
C HIS A 247 -1.70 15.49 -3.07
N GLY A 248 -2.52 16.53 -3.07
CA GLY A 248 -2.08 17.92 -3.19
C GLY A 248 -1.33 18.42 -1.95
N SER A 249 -0.26 19.20 -2.17
CA SER A 249 0.47 19.95 -1.15
C SER A 249 -0.29 21.24 -0.76
N GLN A 250 0.31 22.10 0.07
CA GLN A 250 -0.34 23.32 0.56
C GLN A 250 -0.87 24.20 -0.57
N GLY A 251 -0.11 24.37 -1.67
CA GLY A 251 -0.53 25.16 -2.82
C GLY A 251 -1.78 24.62 -3.50
N ASP A 252 -1.83 23.32 -3.73
CA ASP A 252 -2.99 22.66 -4.34
C ASP A 252 -4.24 22.80 -3.47
N ILE A 253 -4.10 22.65 -2.15
CA ILE A 253 -5.19 22.77 -1.18
C ILE A 253 -5.70 24.22 -1.12
N VAL A 254 -4.80 25.21 -1.11
CA VAL A 254 -5.16 26.63 -1.10
C VAL A 254 -5.83 27.03 -2.39
N GLU A 255 -5.37 26.52 -3.53
CA GLU A 255 -6.03 26.76 -4.81
C GLU A 255 -7.47 26.25 -4.80
N LEU A 256 -7.72 25.07 -4.25
CA LEU A 256 -9.08 24.55 -4.07
C LEU A 256 -9.90 25.46 -3.13
N PHE A 257 -9.32 26.00 -2.06
CA PHE A 257 -10.00 26.98 -1.20
C PHE A 257 -10.42 28.23 -1.98
N ASN A 258 -9.53 28.74 -2.85
CA ASN A 258 -9.78 29.93 -3.66
C ASN A 258 -10.84 29.69 -4.74
N ILE A 259 -10.91 28.51 -5.33
CA ILE A 259 -11.93 28.09 -6.28
C ILE A 259 -13.29 27.99 -5.59
N VAL A 260 -13.35 27.28 -4.47
CA VAL A 260 -14.61 26.91 -3.83
C VAL A 260 -15.17 28.00 -2.92
N LYS A 261 -14.31 28.77 -2.22
CA LYS A 261 -14.64 29.85 -1.27
C LYS A 261 -15.73 29.44 -0.26
N PRO A 262 -15.55 28.34 0.48
CA PRO A 262 -16.59 27.80 1.35
C PRO A 262 -16.74 28.65 2.61
N LYS A 263 -17.94 28.62 3.23
CA LYS A 263 -18.14 29.19 4.56
C LYS A 263 -17.43 28.36 5.64
N TYR A 264 -17.49 27.02 5.53
CA TYR A 264 -16.90 26.09 6.50
C TYR A 264 -15.93 25.14 5.82
N TYR A 265 -14.89 24.75 6.57
CA TYR A 265 -13.82 23.87 6.11
C TYR A 265 -13.80 22.59 6.94
N ILE A 266 -13.80 21.44 6.28
CA ILE A 266 -13.77 20.12 6.91
C ILE A 266 -12.71 19.29 6.18
N HIS A 267 -11.72 18.78 6.93
CA HIS A 267 -10.75 17.85 6.34
C HIS A 267 -11.33 16.45 6.17
N ILE A 268 -10.83 15.71 5.18
CA ILE A 268 -11.12 14.29 4.97
C ILE A 268 -9.83 13.50 5.09
N GLY A 269 -9.90 12.36 5.78
CA GLY A 269 -8.75 11.47 5.96
C GLY A 269 -7.65 12.04 6.84
N GLY A 270 -6.46 11.48 6.70
CA GLY A 270 -5.25 11.92 7.37
C GLY A 270 -5.17 11.57 8.86
N THR A 271 -4.00 11.83 9.43
CA THR A 271 -3.76 11.75 10.87
C THR A 271 -3.99 13.12 11.53
N ILE A 272 -4.06 13.15 12.86
CA ILE A 272 -4.24 14.40 13.63
C ILE A 272 -3.27 15.52 13.20
N ARG A 273 -2.02 15.19 12.87
CA ARG A 273 -1.04 16.19 12.41
C ARG A 273 -1.40 16.81 11.06
N PHE A 274 -1.93 16.03 10.12
CA PHE A 274 -2.37 16.55 8.81
C PHE A 274 -3.63 17.41 8.97
N MET A 275 -4.59 16.96 9.79
CA MET A 275 -5.79 17.72 10.14
C MET A 275 -5.44 19.06 10.78
N HIS A 276 -4.46 19.08 11.70
CA HIS A 276 -3.96 20.31 12.32
C HIS A 276 -3.30 21.23 11.30
N SER A 277 -2.45 20.70 10.41
CA SER A 277 -1.83 21.48 9.34
C SER A 277 -2.87 22.07 8.40
N TYR A 278 -3.90 21.30 8.01
CA TYR A 278 -5.03 21.79 7.20
C TYR A 278 -5.75 22.95 7.89
N LYS A 279 -6.06 22.85 9.18
CA LYS A 279 -6.68 23.90 9.97
C LYS A 279 -5.83 25.18 9.95
N ILE A 280 -4.53 25.07 10.21
CA ILE A 280 -3.61 26.22 10.16
C ILE A 280 -3.60 26.84 8.76
N LEU A 281 -3.55 26.00 7.71
CA LEU A 281 -3.52 26.44 6.33
C LEU A 281 -4.79 27.21 5.98
N ALA A 282 -5.97 26.71 6.33
CA ALA A 282 -7.25 27.41 6.09
C ALA A 282 -7.31 28.75 6.81
N ILE A 283 -6.91 28.82 8.08
CA ILE A 283 -6.88 30.07 8.86
C ILE A 283 -5.91 31.08 8.25
N LYS A 284 -4.72 30.66 7.84
CA LYS A 284 -3.73 31.53 7.16
C LYS A 284 -4.27 32.09 5.84
N ASN A 285 -5.21 31.41 5.20
CA ASN A 285 -5.84 31.82 3.96
C ASN A 285 -7.23 32.48 4.17
N GLY A 286 -7.49 33.00 5.36
CA GLY A 286 -8.64 33.85 5.64
C GLY A 286 -9.86 33.16 6.25
N ALA A 287 -9.82 31.86 6.52
CA ALA A 287 -10.90 31.20 7.23
C ALA A 287 -10.94 31.63 8.70
N LEU A 288 -12.14 31.88 9.24
CA LEU A 288 -12.31 32.11 10.67
C LEU A 288 -12.01 30.82 11.44
N PRO A 289 -11.27 30.85 12.57
CA PRO A 289 -10.91 29.64 13.32
C PRO A 289 -12.08 28.74 13.73
N GLU A 290 -13.23 29.35 14.03
CA GLU A 290 -14.51 28.69 14.37
C GLU A 290 -15.19 28.02 13.17
N ASN A 291 -14.79 28.38 11.95
CA ASN A 291 -15.33 27.81 10.71
C ASN A 291 -14.49 26.63 10.18
N VAL A 292 -13.42 26.24 10.87
CA VAL A 292 -12.55 25.12 10.47
C VAL A 292 -12.69 24.00 11.48
N PHE A 293 -13.37 22.94 11.07
CA PHE A 293 -13.69 21.80 11.94
C PHE A 293 -12.68 20.66 11.78
N THR A 294 -12.24 20.13 12.91
CA THR A 294 -11.45 18.91 12.97
C THR A 294 -12.32 17.84 13.60
N LEU A 295 -12.70 16.84 12.81
CA LEU A 295 -13.57 15.75 13.22
C LEU A 295 -12.78 14.48 13.48
N LYS A 296 -13.05 13.85 14.63
CA LYS A 296 -12.58 12.51 14.93
C LYS A 296 -13.56 11.46 14.41
N PRO A 297 -13.13 10.22 14.19
CA PRO A 297 -14.05 9.15 13.80
C PRO A 297 -15.24 9.04 14.76
N GLY A 298 -16.45 9.09 14.22
CA GLY A 298 -17.69 9.03 14.98
C GLY A 298 -18.27 10.38 15.40
N GLU A 299 -17.55 11.49 15.32
CA GLU A 299 -18.10 12.83 15.53
C GLU A 299 -18.90 13.28 14.31
N SER A 300 -19.94 14.05 14.53
CA SER A 300 -20.81 14.58 13.49
C SER A 300 -21.00 16.09 13.62
N LEU A 301 -21.26 16.74 12.47
CA LEU A 301 -21.69 18.12 12.42
C LEU A 301 -23.10 18.19 11.84
N ILE A 302 -23.95 19.01 12.41
CA ILE A 302 -25.30 19.29 11.97
C ILE A 302 -25.35 20.71 11.42
N PHE A 303 -25.82 20.84 10.19
CA PHE A 303 -26.05 22.11 9.50
C PHE A 303 -27.56 22.31 9.40
N GLU A 304 -28.11 23.23 10.18
CA GLU A 304 -29.52 23.49 10.27
C GLU A 304 -29.76 25.00 10.48
N ASP A 305 -30.72 25.58 9.75
CA ASP A 305 -31.09 27.00 9.83
C ASP A 305 -29.90 27.98 9.72
N GLY A 306 -28.95 27.68 8.83
CA GLY A 306 -27.74 28.48 8.61
C GLY A 306 -26.72 28.46 9.74
N LYS A 307 -26.91 27.58 10.74
CA LYS A 307 -26.01 27.36 11.87
C LYS A 307 -25.32 26.00 11.75
N VAL A 308 -24.19 25.86 12.43
CA VAL A 308 -23.46 24.61 12.56
C VAL A 308 -23.22 24.31 14.04
N HIS A 309 -23.40 23.06 14.43
CA HIS A 309 -23.09 22.57 15.75
C HIS A 309 -22.69 21.09 15.71
N PHE A 310 -21.98 20.63 16.76
CA PHE A 310 -21.68 19.20 16.90
C PHE A 310 -22.97 18.45 17.22
N GLY A 311 -23.19 17.36 16.50
CA GLY A 311 -24.24 16.40 16.78
C GLY A 311 -23.79 15.28 17.72
N ASP A 312 -24.65 14.29 17.88
CA ASP A 312 -24.34 13.10 18.67
C ASP A 312 -23.17 12.33 18.07
N SER A 313 -22.27 11.89 18.96
CA SER A 313 -21.13 11.05 18.57
C SER A 313 -21.53 9.58 18.52
N VAL A 314 -21.17 8.91 17.43
CA VAL A 314 -21.34 7.47 17.29
C VAL A 314 -20.05 6.74 17.67
N ARG A 315 -20.15 5.74 18.53
CA ARG A 315 -18.98 4.94 18.90
C ARG A 315 -18.55 4.09 17.72
N VAL A 316 -17.44 4.46 17.08
CA VAL A 316 -16.80 3.68 16.02
C VAL A 316 -15.61 2.88 16.55
N LYS A 317 -15.46 1.66 16.05
CA LYS A 317 -14.30 0.80 16.34
C LYS A 317 -13.92 0.06 15.06
N ALA A 318 -12.65 -0.31 14.94
CA ALA A 318 -12.22 -1.16 13.85
C ALA A 318 -12.96 -2.51 13.90
N VAL A 319 -13.51 -2.93 12.79
CA VAL A 319 -14.10 -4.24 12.59
C VAL A 319 -13.13 -5.03 11.72
N LEU A 320 -12.63 -6.14 12.27
CA LEU A 320 -11.70 -7.01 11.58
C LEU A 320 -12.48 -8.01 10.73
N VAL A 321 -12.07 -8.15 9.47
CA VAL A 321 -12.67 -9.10 8.51
C VAL A 321 -11.61 -10.12 8.11
N HIS A 322 -11.91 -11.40 8.23
CA HIS A 322 -11.05 -12.48 7.80
C HIS A 322 -11.85 -13.52 6.99
N GLY A 323 -11.53 -13.65 5.72
CA GLY A 323 -12.30 -14.49 4.81
C GLY A 323 -13.75 -14.03 4.72
N LEU A 324 -14.68 -14.90 5.03
CA LEU A 324 -16.12 -14.62 5.07
C LEU A 324 -16.62 -14.20 6.46
N GLY A 325 -15.76 -14.29 7.51
CA GLY A 325 -16.09 -13.90 8.89
C GLY A 325 -15.88 -12.42 9.15
N VAL A 326 -16.88 -11.75 9.71
CA VAL A 326 -16.84 -10.34 10.12
C VAL A 326 -16.86 -10.28 11.64
N GLY A 327 -15.79 -9.71 12.24
CA GLY A 327 -15.71 -9.53 13.69
C GLY A 327 -15.28 -10.75 14.50
N ASP A 328 -15.04 -11.90 13.88
CA ASP A 328 -14.65 -13.15 14.54
C ASP A 328 -13.19 -13.17 15.02
N VAL A 329 -12.37 -12.21 14.55
CA VAL A 329 -10.95 -12.10 14.87
C VAL A 329 -10.76 -11.02 15.93
N GLY A 330 -10.68 -11.42 17.20
CA GLY A 330 -10.41 -10.52 18.31
C GLY A 330 -8.89 -10.25 18.51
N LYS A 331 -8.56 -9.32 19.46
CA LYS A 331 -7.17 -8.99 19.81
C LYS A 331 -6.35 -10.21 20.25
N VAL A 332 -6.97 -11.17 20.91
CA VAL A 332 -6.33 -12.41 21.39
C VAL A 332 -5.88 -13.24 20.19
N VAL A 333 -6.77 -13.49 19.21
CA VAL A 333 -6.44 -14.25 18.01
C VAL A 333 -5.35 -13.56 17.17
N LEU A 334 -5.34 -12.22 17.14
CA LEU A 334 -4.25 -11.47 16.46
C LEU A 334 -2.94 -11.60 17.22
N GLY A 335 -2.97 -11.52 18.56
CA GLY A 335 -1.80 -11.76 19.41
C GLY A 335 -1.23 -13.16 19.20
N ASP A 336 -2.08 -14.19 19.22
CA ASP A 336 -1.68 -15.58 18.95
C ASP A 336 -1.04 -15.72 17.57
N ARG A 337 -1.60 -15.08 16.54
CA ARG A 337 -1.02 -15.10 15.18
C ARG A 337 0.34 -14.44 15.09
N VAL A 338 0.56 -13.35 15.81
CA VAL A 338 1.88 -12.69 15.90
C VAL A 338 2.88 -13.62 16.58
N ILE A 339 2.53 -14.23 17.70
CA ILE A 339 3.37 -15.21 18.42
C ILE A 339 3.69 -16.40 17.50
N LEU A 340 2.67 -17.01 16.90
CA LEU A 340 2.85 -18.13 15.96
C LEU A 340 3.69 -17.76 14.72
N GLY A 341 3.58 -16.50 14.26
CA GLY A 341 4.36 -15.98 13.14
C GLY A 341 5.83 -15.77 13.48
N ASN A 342 6.14 -15.33 14.70
CA ASN A 342 7.50 -15.06 15.14
C ASN A 342 8.22 -16.32 15.66
N GLU A 343 7.51 -17.12 16.47
CA GLU A 343 8.08 -18.26 17.20
C GLU A 343 7.81 -19.60 16.50
N GLY A 344 6.81 -19.65 15.64
CA GLY A 344 6.33 -20.90 15.04
C GLY A 344 5.51 -21.75 16.01
N ILE A 345 5.27 -23.00 15.62
CA ILE A 345 4.56 -23.98 16.45
C ILE A 345 5.25 -25.34 16.34
N VAL A 346 5.36 -26.01 17.47
CA VAL A 346 5.81 -27.40 17.56
C VAL A 346 4.71 -28.24 18.24
N VAL A 347 4.25 -29.27 17.58
CA VAL A 347 3.25 -30.21 18.07
C VAL A 347 3.92 -31.58 18.30
N VAL A 348 3.86 -32.06 19.53
CA VAL A 348 4.40 -33.40 19.89
C VAL A 348 3.24 -34.35 20.12
N VAL A 349 3.12 -35.35 19.29
CA VAL A 349 2.10 -36.40 19.40
C VAL A 349 2.70 -37.62 20.11
N ILE A 350 2.14 -37.94 21.29
CA ILE A 350 2.61 -39.04 22.13
C ILE A 350 1.50 -40.05 22.35
N LYS A 351 1.72 -41.31 21.92
CA LYS A 351 0.83 -42.41 22.25
C LYS A 351 1.20 -42.98 23.62
N PHE A 352 0.26 -42.91 24.55
CA PHE A 352 0.48 -43.26 25.94
C PHE A 352 -0.60 -44.20 26.47
N ARG A 353 -0.21 -45.27 27.18
CA ARG A 353 -1.11 -46.24 27.81
C ARG A 353 -0.45 -46.80 29.10
N SER A 354 -1.20 -46.82 30.19
CA SER A 354 -0.83 -47.42 31.49
C SER A 354 0.56 -47.01 31.99
N GLY A 355 0.89 -45.71 31.93
CA GLY A 355 2.17 -45.18 32.42
C GLY A 355 3.36 -45.34 31.44
N LYS A 356 3.13 -45.86 30.25
CA LYS A 356 4.21 -46.08 29.24
C LYS A 356 3.89 -45.37 27.93
N VAL A 357 4.92 -44.80 27.29
CA VAL A 357 4.87 -44.31 25.92
C VAL A 357 5.01 -45.50 24.99
N LEU A 358 4.09 -45.67 24.07
CA LEU A 358 4.01 -46.86 23.20
C LEU A 358 4.96 -46.77 22.00
N ASP A 359 5.03 -45.58 21.37
CA ASP A 359 5.79 -45.38 20.15
C ASP A 359 6.79 -44.22 20.30
N THR A 360 7.62 -44.03 19.32
CA THR A 360 8.47 -42.83 19.22
C THR A 360 7.54 -41.63 19.00
N PRO A 361 7.66 -40.54 19.83
CA PRO A 361 6.85 -39.34 19.64
C PRO A 361 7.01 -38.77 18.25
N GLU A 362 5.92 -38.38 17.65
CA GLU A 362 5.93 -37.64 16.39
C GLU A 362 6.02 -36.13 16.69
N ILE A 363 6.98 -35.45 16.08
CA ILE A 363 7.16 -34.00 16.21
C ILE A 363 6.84 -33.35 14.88
N ILE A 364 5.81 -32.49 14.87
CA ILE A 364 5.37 -31.70 13.72
C ILE A 364 5.72 -30.25 14.00
N SER A 365 6.40 -29.59 13.07
CA SER A 365 6.81 -28.18 13.20
C SER A 365 6.27 -27.34 12.06
N ARG A 366 5.89 -26.10 12.38
CA ARG A 366 5.56 -25.07 11.38
C ARG A 366 6.11 -23.73 11.85
N GLY A 367 6.93 -23.09 10.99
CA GLY A 367 7.55 -21.80 11.29
C GLY A 367 8.68 -21.83 12.31
N PHE A 368 8.92 -22.94 13.02
CA PHE A 368 9.98 -23.09 14.01
C PHE A 368 11.29 -23.63 13.40
N VAL A 369 11.19 -24.67 12.57
CA VAL A 369 12.33 -25.26 11.85
C VAL A 369 11.93 -25.52 10.40
N PHE A 370 12.82 -25.19 9.45
CA PHE A 370 12.59 -25.49 8.05
C PHE A 370 12.81 -26.99 7.78
N GLU A 371 11.74 -27.73 7.77
CA GLU A 371 11.68 -29.20 7.78
C GLU A 371 12.45 -29.85 6.63
N LYS A 372 12.48 -29.22 5.45
CA LYS A 372 13.22 -29.72 4.27
C LYS A 372 14.75 -29.67 4.43
N VAL A 373 15.26 -28.79 5.32
CA VAL A 373 16.70 -28.56 5.50
C VAL A 373 17.21 -29.15 6.82
N ARG A 374 16.36 -29.19 7.86
CA ARG A 374 16.72 -29.56 9.23
C ARG A 374 15.77 -30.58 9.85
N GLY A 375 15.10 -31.39 9.06
CA GLY A 375 14.21 -32.47 9.54
C GLY A 375 14.93 -33.56 10.36
N ASP A 376 16.27 -33.65 10.28
CA ASP A 376 17.13 -34.46 11.12
C ASP A 376 17.07 -34.01 12.59
N ILE A 377 16.99 -32.74 12.89
CA ILE A 377 16.89 -32.18 14.26
C ILE A 377 15.60 -32.68 14.93
N LEU A 378 14.47 -32.64 14.24
CA LEU A 378 13.16 -33.08 14.78
C LEU A 378 13.15 -34.59 15.01
N LYS A 379 13.78 -35.37 14.13
CA LYS A 379 13.94 -36.83 14.30
C LYS A 379 14.83 -37.18 15.50
N GLU A 380 15.93 -36.45 15.68
CA GLU A 380 16.83 -36.67 16.82
C GLU A 380 16.16 -36.25 18.13
N ALA A 381 15.44 -35.08 18.16
CA ALA A 381 14.65 -34.66 19.31
C ALA A 381 13.59 -35.72 19.70
N SER A 382 12.89 -36.26 18.71
CA SER A 382 11.92 -37.35 18.94
C SER A 382 12.53 -38.59 19.56
N ARG A 383 13.71 -39.06 19.05
CA ARG A 383 14.41 -40.21 19.63
C ARG A 383 14.90 -39.97 21.06
N ARG A 384 15.39 -38.75 21.36
CA ARG A 384 15.83 -38.38 22.70
C ARG A 384 14.70 -38.28 23.67
N LEU A 385 13.55 -37.74 23.26
CA LEU A 385 12.33 -37.73 24.07
C LEU A 385 11.88 -39.16 24.40
N LYS A 386 11.85 -40.07 23.43
CA LYS A 386 11.52 -41.48 23.67
C LYS A 386 12.42 -42.09 24.76
N ARG A 387 13.72 -41.94 24.66
CA ARG A 387 14.69 -42.45 25.67
C ARG A 387 14.42 -41.87 27.06
N LYS A 388 14.04 -40.60 27.18
CA LYS A 388 13.67 -39.99 28.48
C LYS A 388 12.41 -40.61 29.06
N TYR A 389 11.42 -40.93 28.24
CA TYR A 389 10.15 -41.54 28.68
C TYR A 389 10.31 -43.02 29.07
N GLU A 390 11.18 -43.73 28.42
CA GLU A 390 11.45 -45.16 28.70
C GLU A 390 12.11 -45.41 30.06
N LYS A 391 12.77 -44.42 30.65
CA LYS A 391 13.47 -44.54 31.93
C LYS A 391 12.58 -44.50 33.17
N ASN A 392 11.30 -44.12 33.06
CA ASN A 392 10.39 -43.94 34.18
C ASN A 392 8.93 -44.26 33.82
N LEU A 393 8.21 -44.86 34.77
CA LEU A 393 6.71 -44.91 34.74
C LEU A 393 6.18 -43.53 35.02
N LEU A 394 5.70 -42.80 34.01
CA LEU A 394 5.34 -41.41 34.10
C LEU A 394 3.83 -41.23 34.15
N LYS A 395 3.37 -40.33 35.05
CA LYS A 395 1.99 -39.77 34.97
C LYS A 395 1.89 -38.84 33.73
N LYS A 396 0.67 -38.71 33.18
CA LYS A 396 0.40 -37.88 32.00
C LYS A 396 0.96 -36.44 32.14
N SER A 397 0.80 -35.84 33.33
CA SER A 397 1.33 -34.51 33.63
C SER A 397 2.86 -34.42 33.58
N ALA A 398 3.54 -35.47 34.06
CA ALA A 398 5.00 -35.54 34.02
C ALA A 398 5.55 -35.66 32.58
N ILE A 399 4.83 -36.35 31.69
CA ILE A 399 5.18 -36.42 30.26
C ILE A 399 5.06 -35.05 29.61
N GLN A 400 3.99 -34.30 29.90
CA GLN A 400 3.79 -32.93 29.39
C GLN A 400 4.92 -32.00 29.84
N ASN A 401 5.22 -31.96 31.13
CA ASN A 401 6.28 -31.13 31.70
C ASN A 401 7.66 -31.47 31.10
N LEU A 402 8.03 -32.75 31.04
CA LEU A 402 9.29 -33.20 30.42
C LEU A 402 9.38 -32.83 28.93
N THR A 403 8.26 -32.78 28.23
CA THR A 403 8.23 -32.38 26.83
C THR A 403 8.50 -30.88 26.70
N ILE A 404 7.84 -30.07 27.51
CA ILE A 404 8.01 -28.61 27.55
C ILE A 404 9.45 -28.26 27.95
N ASP A 405 9.95 -28.82 29.06
CA ASP A 405 11.32 -28.58 29.57
C ASP A 405 12.44 -28.99 28.58
N TYR A 406 12.10 -29.83 27.60
CA TYR A 406 13.08 -30.30 26.62
C TYR A 406 13.06 -29.53 25.31
N LEU A 407 11.93 -29.00 24.92
CA LEU A 407 11.71 -28.33 23.64
C LEU A 407 11.50 -26.81 23.78
N GLY A 408 11.26 -26.32 25.00
CA GLY A 408 10.97 -24.91 25.34
C GLY A 408 12.20 -24.01 25.52
#